data_08d176580a78494ad52f09dc009d8322
#
_entry.id   08d176580a78494ad52f09dc009d8322
#
_cell.length_a   1.000
_cell.length_b   1.000
_cell.length_c   1.000
_cell.angle_alpha   90.00
_cell.angle_beta   90.00
_cell.angle_gamma   90.00
#
_symmetry.space_group_name_H-M   'P 1'
#
loop_
_entity.id
_entity.type
_entity.pdbx_description
1 polymer ?
#
loop_
_entity_poly.entity_id
_entity_poly.type
_entity_poly.pdbx_seq_one_letter_code
_entity_poly.pdbx_strand_id
1 'polypeptide(L)'
;MSALYERSQLTQVMISSAPATAETMEKAEYLRLDCTIKEVQFTAGQKQDIDVTTLCSTEQENINGLGASSEISMSGNFYLNQAQNALRDAYDNDTVYAFKVQFPSGKGFKFLAEVRQHTWSSGTNGVVAATFSLRLKGKPVSYVVPLAFMKNPEKTLTVNTGALLTMSVSVNGGTPPYKYAWKKDGQPVEGQTTDTFSKANAQSGDKGAYTCMV
;
A
#
# COMPACT_ATOMS: atom_id res chain seq x y z
N MET A 1 -7.80 -16.94 11.23
CA MET A 1 -6.98 -17.36 10.06
C MET A 1 -6.71 -16.11 9.25
N SER A 2 -5.43 -15.80 8.99
CA SER A 2 -5.06 -14.71 8.09
C SER A 2 -5.53 -15.07 6.67
N ALA A 3 -6.19 -14.15 5.98
CA ALA A 3 -6.58 -14.38 4.59
C ALA A 3 -5.32 -14.57 3.73
N LEU A 4 -5.29 -15.62 2.93
CA LEU A 4 -4.19 -15.93 2.02
C LEU A 4 -4.22 -15.08 0.73
N TYR A 5 -5.19 -14.15 0.63
CA TYR A 5 -5.39 -13.27 -0.53
C TYR A 5 -5.47 -11.82 -0.11
N GLU A 6 -5.05 -10.94 -1.01
CA GLU A 6 -5.23 -9.49 -0.88
C GLU A 6 -6.61 -9.07 -1.41
N ARG A 7 -7.22 -8.09 -0.76
CA ARG A 7 -8.46 -7.47 -1.26
C ARG A 7 -8.12 -6.31 -2.17
N SER A 8 -8.87 -6.15 -3.24
CA SER A 8 -8.71 -5.00 -4.15
C SER A 8 -9.32 -3.71 -3.59
N GLN A 9 -10.37 -3.82 -2.76
CA GLN A 9 -10.97 -2.65 -2.11
C GLN A 9 -9.96 -1.97 -1.19
N LEU A 10 -9.92 -0.63 -1.22
CA LEU A 10 -9.00 0.20 -0.43
C LEU A 10 -7.52 0.05 -0.82
N THR A 11 -7.21 -0.58 -1.95
CA THR A 11 -5.86 -0.50 -2.53
C THR A 11 -5.56 0.95 -2.88
N GLN A 12 -4.43 1.45 -2.38
CA GLN A 12 -3.97 2.80 -2.65
C GLN A 12 -2.96 2.79 -3.79
N VAL A 13 -3.14 3.71 -4.72
CA VAL A 13 -2.21 3.95 -5.83
C VAL A 13 -1.72 5.37 -5.75
N MET A 14 -0.42 5.56 -5.79
CA MET A 14 0.19 6.86 -5.59
C MET A 14 1.31 7.09 -6.60
N ILE A 15 1.49 8.35 -6.98
CA ILE A 15 2.61 8.84 -7.81
C ILE A 15 3.39 9.90 -7.01
N SER A 16 4.70 10.01 -7.20
CA SER A 16 5.48 11.09 -6.61
C SER A 16 5.04 12.45 -7.17
N SER A 17 5.13 13.50 -6.36
CA SER A 17 4.77 14.87 -6.77
C SER A 17 5.77 15.47 -7.79
N ALA A 18 6.94 14.87 -7.93
CA ALA A 18 8.01 15.28 -8.83
C ALA A 18 8.77 14.07 -9.38
N PRO A 19 9.57 14.24 -10.46
CA PRO A 19 10.46 13.21 -10.98
C PRO A 19 11.34 12.60 -9.88
N ALA A 20 11.58 11.29 -9.94
CA ALA A 20 12.28 10.57 -8.90
C ALA A 20 13.33 9.59 -9.46
N THR A 21 14.33 9.31 -8.64
CA THR A 21 15.35 8.29 -8.85
C THR A 21 15.24 7.20 -7.80
N ALA A 22 16.03 6.14 -7.92
CA ALA A 22 16.08 5.07 -6.91
C ALA A 22 16.44 5.61 -5.51
N GLU A 23 17.28 6.63 -5.43
CA GLU A 23 17.72 7.24 -4.17
C GLU A 23 16.66 8.16 -3.56
N THR A 24 15.88 8.85 -4.39
CA THR A 24 14.86 9.81 -3.92
C THR A 24 13.49 9.17 -3.71
N MET A 25 13.24 8.00 -4.30
CA MET A 25 11.95 7.29 -4.22
C MET A 25 11.45 7.08 -2.78
N GLU A 26 12.37 6.84 -1.82
CA GLU A 26 11.99 6.61 -0.42
C GLU A 26 11.51 7.88 0.30
N LYS A 27 12.03 9.04 -0.08
CA LYS A 27 11.76 10.34 0.54
C LYS A 27 10.79 11.19 -0.26
N ALA A 28 10.33 10.70 -1.42
CA ALA A 28 9.42 11.45 -2.29
C ALA A 28 8.07 11.70 -1.60
N GLU A 29 7.51 12.86 -1.83
CA GLU A 29 6.11 13.15 -1.51
C GLU A 29 5.22 12.46 -2.54
N TYR A 30 4.13 11.82 -2.08
CA TYR A 30 3.25 11.03 -2.92
C TYR A 30 1.85 11.60 -2.97
N LEU A 31 1.31 11.68 -4.18
CA LEU A 31 -0.05 12.10 -4.50
C LEU A 31 -0.92 10.87 -4.75
N ARG A 32 -2.14 10.87 -4.25
CA ARG A 32 -3.06 9.73 -4.37
C ARG A 32 -3.77 9.73 -5.71
N LEU A 33 -3.76 8.59 -6.38
CA LEU A 33 -4.45 8.29 -7.64
C LEU A 33 -5.70 7.41 -7.42
N ASP A 34 -5.77 6.67 -6.32
CA ASP A 34 -6.82 5.67 -6.05
C ASP A 34 -8.24 6.24 -6.02
N CYS A 35 -8.41 7.55 -5.75
CA CYS A 35 -9.73 8.19 -5.86
C CYS A 35 -10.18 8.42 -7.31
N THR A 36 -9.29 8.25 -8.30
CA THR A 36 -9.57 8.49 -9.72
C THR A 36 -9.36 7.24 -10.58
N ILE A 37 -8.51 6.33 -10.13
CA ILE A 37 -8.20 5.05 -10.79
C ILE A 37 -9.15 3.96 -10.26
N LYS A 38 -9.73 3.20 -11.17
CA LYS A 38 -10.64 2.07 -10.88
C LYS A 38 -9.93 0.74 -10.92
N GLU A 39 -8.89 0.64 -11.76
CA GLU A 39 -8.18 -0.61 -12.00
C GLU A 39 -6.70 -0.35 -12.23
N VAL A 40 -5.87 -1.22 -11.68
CA VAL A 40 -4.42 -1.26 -11.91
C VAL A 40 -4.05 -2.71 -12.26
N GLN A 41 -3.41 -2.88 -13.41
CA GLN A 41 -2.93 -4.17 -13.88
C GLN A 41 -1.40 -4.11 -14.05
N PHE A 42 -0.71 -5.06 -13.45
CA PHE A 42 0.72 -5.27 -13.63
C PHE A 42 0.97 -6.45 -14.55
N THR A 43 1.84 -6.27 -15.53
CA THR A 43 2.29 -7.32 -16.45
C THR A 43 3.81 -7.40 -16.38
N ALA A 44 4.31 -8.55 -15.93
CA ALA A 44 5.74 -8.81 -15.97
C ALA A 44 6.23 -8.95 -17.42
N GLY A 45 7.39 -8.40 -17.72
CA GLY A 45 7.97 -8.54 -19.05
C GLY A 45 8.28 -10.01 -19.37
N GLN A 46 7.92 -10.44 -20.56
CA GLN A 46 8.22 -11.78 -21.06
C GLN A 46 9.72 -11.91 -21.32
N LYS A 47 10.30 -13.04 -20.92
CA LYS A 47 11.67 -13.41 -21.29
C LYS A 47 11.70 -13.98 -22.70
N GLN A 48 12.78 -13.69 -23.42
CA GLN A 48 13.01 -14.33 -24.71
C GLN A 48 13.50 -15.75 -24.48
N ASP A 49 13.04 -16.69 -25.34
CA ASP A 49 13.61 -18.03 -25.38
C ASP A 49 14.82 -18.04 -26.29
N ILE A 50 15.92 -18.57 -25.78
CA ILE A 50 17.15 -18.80 -26.57
C ILE A 50 17.23 -20.32 -26.78
N ASP A 51 17.13 -20.74 -28.04
CA ASP A 51 17.28 -22.15 -28.43
C ASP A 51 18.76 -22.56 -28.28
N VAL A 52 19.00 -23.54 -27.46
CA VAL A 52 20.32 -24.16 -27.24
C VAL A 52 20.36 -25.62 -27.66
N THR A 53 19.37 -26.05 -28.45
CA THR A 53 19.26 -27.41 -28.99
C THR A 53 20.50 -27.76 -29.82
N THR A 54 21.05 -28.93 -29.59
CA THR A 54 22.21 -29.46 -30.34
C THR A 54 21.83 -30.76 -31.02
N LEU A 55 22.70 -31.27 -31.89
CA LEU A 55 22.51 -32.55 -32.55
C LEU A 55 22.49 -33.76 -31.58
N CYS A 56 22.92 -33.56 -30.34
CA CYS A 56 22.87 -34.57 -29.26
C CYS A 56 21.60 -34.44 -28.42
N SER A 57 20.82 -33.40 -28.59
CA SER A 57 19.56 -33.20 -27.84
C SER A 57 18.48 -34.12 -28.38
N THR A 58 17.72 -34.74 -27.49
CA THR A 58 16.57 -35.60 -27.83
C THR A 58 15.26 -34.80 -27.91
N GLU A 59 15.25 -33.59 -27.35
CA GLU A 59 14.14 -32.65 -27.30
C GLU A 59 14.67 -31.23 -27.55
N GLN A 60 13.76 -30.29 -27.86
CA GLN A 60 14.11 -28.89 -27.98
C GLN A 60 14.48 -28.32 -26.62
N GLU A 61 15.65 -27.73 -26.50
CA GLU A 61 16.18 -27.12 -25.29
C GLU A 61 16.22 -25.60 -25.42
N ASN A 62 15.56 -24.91 -24.48
CA ASN A 62 15.52 -23.46 -24.44
C ASN A 62 16.01 -22.94 -23.10
N ILE A 63 16.75 -21.84 -23.13
CA ILE A 63 17.11 -21.08 -21.93
C ILE A 63 16.49 -19.68 -21.98
N ASN A 64 16.22 -19.11 -20.81
CA ASN A 64 15.68 -17.77 -20.70
C ASN A 64 16.73 -16.70 -21.08
N GLY A 65 16.45 -15.90 -22.09
CA GLY A 65 17.19 -14.72 -22.45
C GLY A 65 16.80 -13.47 -21.65
N LEU A 66 17.04 -12.31 -22.22
CA LEU A 66 16.68 -11.03 -21.61
C LEU A 66 15.16 -10.88 -21.52
N GLY A 67 14.70 -10.42 -20.35
CA GLY A 67 13.28 -10.07 -20.16
C GLY A 67 12.96 -8.69 -20.74
N ALA A 68 11.79 -8.56 -21.33
CA ALA A 68 11.20 -7.25 -21.62
C ALA A 68 10.94 -6.46 -20.34
N SER A 69 10.79 -5.15 -20.46
CA SER A 69 10.38 -4.32 -19.31
C SER A 69 8.99 -4.68 -18.86
N SER A 70 8.76 -4.69 -17.55
CA SER A 70 7.42 -4.83 -16.99
C SER A 70 6.58 -3.60 -17.27
N GLU A 71 5.28 -3.79 -17.36
CA GLU A 71 4.31 -2.74 -17.67
C GLU A 71 3.21 -2.68 -16.62
N ILE A 72 2.65 -1.49 -16.43
CA ILE A 72 1.44 -1.26 -15.64
C ILE A 72 0.44 -0.49 -16.50
N SER A 73 -0.78 -0.99 -16.54
CA SER A 73 -1.93 -0.28 -17.08
C SER A 73 -2.83 0.18 -15.92
N MET A 74 -3.25 1.43 -15.98
CA MET A 74 -4.20 2.02 -15.04
C MET A 74 -5.37 2.60 -15.81
N SER A 75 -6.59 2.27 -15.40
CA SER A 75 -7.82 2.84 -15.97
C SER A 75 -8.69 3.46 -14.89
N GLY A 76 -9.43 4.51 -15.23
CA GLY A 76 -10.29 5.20 -14.29
C GLY A 76 -11.03 6.38 -14.91
N ASN A 77 -11.38 7.34 -14.06
CA ASN A 77 -12.03 8.59 -14.48
C ASN A 77 -10.96 9.66 -14.74
N PHE A 78 -11.26 10.51 -15.74
CA PHE A 78 -10.41 11.65 -16.05
C PHE A 78 -10.64 12.77 -15.02
N TYR A 79 -9.53 13.29 -14.47
CA TYR A 79 -9.53 14.44 -13.58
C TYR A 79 -8.39 15.41 -13.92
N LEU A 80 -8.62 16.69 -13.67
CA LEU A 80 -7.59 17.73 -13.72
C LEU A 80 -7.08 18.02 -12.30
N ASN A 81 -6.67 16.96 -11.60
CA ASN A 81 -6.06 17.05 -10.27
C ASN A 81 -4.53 16.91 -10.35
N GLN A 82 -3.85 17.25 -9.27
CA GLN A 82 -2.39 17.25 -9.20
C GLN A 82 -1.79 15.86 -9.50
N ALA A 83 -2.41 14.77 -9.04
CA ALA A 83 -1.91 13.43 -9.26
C ALA A 83 -1.99 12.98 -10.73
N GLN A 84 -3.13 13.23 -11.41
CA GLN A 84 -3.22 12.94 -12.85
C GLN A 84 -2.44 13.92 -13.71
N ASN A 85 -2.25 15.17 -13.25
CA ASN A 85 -1.36 16.10 -13.92
C ASN A 85 0.09 15.61 -13.87
N ALA A 86 0.55 15.09 -12.72
CA ALA A 86 1.89 14.49 -12.62
C ALA A 86 2.11 13.32 -13.60
N LEU A 87 1.05 12.53 -13.90
CA LEU A 87 1.12 11.51 -14.96
C LEU A 87 1.29 12.12 -16.37
N ARG A 88 0.60 13.23 -16.67
CA ARG A 88 0.72 13.93 -17.95
C ARG A 88 2.07 14.59 -18.08
N ASP A 89 2.52 15.28 -17.02
CA ASP A 89 3.84 15.91 -16.96
C ASP A 89 4.97 14.89 -17.15
N ALA A 90 4.80 13.67 -16.57
CA ALA A 90 5.75 12.57 -16.76
C ALA A 90 5.83 12.13 -18.23
N TYR A 91 4.68 12.09 -18.93
CA TYR A 91 4.61 11.76 -20.34
C TYR A 91 5.20 12.88 -21.22
N ASP A 92 4.77 14.13 -20.99
CA ASP A 92 5.14 15.28 -21.82
C ASP A 92 6.64 15.61 -21.73
N ASN A 93 7.27 15.33 -20.59
CA ASN A 93 8.68 15.63 -20.34
C ASN A 93 9.59 14.38 -20.39
N ASP A 94 9.09 13.20 -20.76
CA ASP A 94 9.86 11.94 -20.78
C ASP A 94 10.59 11.66 -19.46
N THR A 95 9.95 11.95 -18.33
CA THR A 95 10.57 11.86 -17.01
C THR A 95 10.11 10.64 -16.24
N VAL A 96 10.99 10.13 -15.37
CA VAL A 96 10.73 9.00 -14.50
C VAL A 96 10.12 9.47 -13.19
N TYR A 97 9.01 8.87 -12.81
CA TYR A 97 8.34 9.12 -11.53
C TYR A 97 8.36 7.87 -10.66
N ALA A 98 8.26 8.06 -9.36
CA ALA A 98 8.10 6.98 -8.41
C ALA A 98 6.61 6.71 -8.17
N PHE A 99 6.28 5.43 -8.11
CA PHE A 99 4.93 4.94 -7.86
C PHE A 99 4.89 4.04 -6.63
N LYS A 100 3.74 4.03 -5.95
CA LYS A 100 3.43 3.09 -4.88
C LYS A 100 2.07 2.47 -5.14
N VAL A 101 1.99 1.16 -4.97
CA VAL A 101 0.72 0.42 -4.87
C VAL A 101 0.70 -0.25 -3.52
N GLN A 102 -0.24 0.12 -2.67
CA GLN A 102 -0.37 -0.39 -1.30
C GLN A 102 -1.69 -1.12 -1.14
N PHE A 103 -1.61 -2.36 -0.70
CA PHE A 103 -2.77 -3.17 -0.39
C PHE A 103 -3.30 -2.88 1.03
N PRO A 104 -4.57 -3.25 1.32
CA PRO A 104 -5.17 -3.05 2.63
C PRO A 104 -4.42 -3.75 3.78
N SER A 105 -3.63 -4.78 3.49
CA SER A 105 -2.75 -5.44 4.46
C SER A 105 -1.56 -4.59 4.93
N GLY A 106 -1.36 -3.40 4.34
CA GLY A 106 -0.18 -2.57 4.56
C GLY A 106 1.06 -3.00 3.77
N LYS A 107 0.98 -4.10 3.02
CA LYS A 107 2.03 -4.52 2.08
C LYS A 107 1.85 -3.81 0.74
N GLY A 108 2.90 -3.75 -0.05
CA GLY A 108 2.81 -3.14 -1.37
C GLY A 108 4.10 -3.18 -2.16
N PHE A 109 4.08 -2.45 -3.26
CA PHE A 109 5.22 -2.32 -4.16
C PHE A 109 5.52 -0.86 -4.44
N LYS A 110 6.81 -0.53 -4.49
CA LYS A 110 7.34 0.73 -5.00
C LYS A 110 8.12 0.46 -6.27
N PHE A 111 8.02 1.34 -7.23
CA PHE A 111 8.74 1.20 -8.48
C PHE A 111 8.91 2.55 -9.16
N LEU A 112 9.89 2.63 -10.03
CA LEU A 112 10.10 3.76 -10.93
C LEU A 112 9.50 3.40 -12.28
N ALA A 113 8.82 4.35 -12.91
CA ALA A 113 8.25 4.13 -14.24
C ALA A 113 8.20 5.42 -15.06
N GLU A 114 8.21 5.24 -16.38
CA GLU A 114 7.87 6.23 -17.39
C GLU A 114 6.41 6.05 -17.80
N VAL A 115 5.69 7.13 -18.00
CA VAL A 115 4.38 7.10 -18.65
C VAL A 115 4.59 7.01 -20.16
N ARG A 116 4.13 5.92 -20.75
CA ARG A 116 4.31 5.63 -22.19
C ARG A 116 3.16 6.10 -23.04
N GLN A 117 1.98 6.16 -22.45
CA GLN A 117 0.77 6.57 -23.13
C GLN A 117 -0.24 7.05 -22.10
N HIS A 118 -0.99 8.08 -22.44
CA HIS A 118 -2.25 8.40 -21.79
C HIS A 118 -3.34 8.64 -22.83
N THR A 119 -4.55 8.20 -22.51
CA THR A 119 -5.72 8.42 -23.37
C THR A 119 -6.88 8.88 -22.49
N TRP A 120 -7.79 9.61 -23.11
CA TRP A 120 -9.09 9.90 -22.51
C TRP A 120 -10.18 9.73 -23.56
N SER A 121 -11.38 9.38 -23.12
CA SER A 121 -12.54 9.23 -23.97
C SER A 121 -13.78 9.82 -23.30
N SER A 122 -14.63 10.46 -24.08
CA SER A 122 -15.89 11.03 -23.64
C SER A 122 -17.00 10.54 -24.56
N GLY A 123 -18.08 10.06 -23.98
CA GLY A 123 -19.32 9.68 -24.69
C GLY A 123 -20.49 10.57 -24.27
N THR A 124 -21.63 10.42 -24.93
CA THR A 124 -22.85 11.21 -24.67
C THR A 124 -23.46 10.92 -23.29
N ASN A 125 -23.26 9.71 -22.76
CA ASN A 125 -23.81 9.29 -21.46
C ASN A 125 -22.69 8.67 -20.64
N GLY A 126 -22.11 9.40 -19.70
CA GLY A 126 -21.09 8.84 -18.82
C GLY A 126 -20.05 9.85 -18.33
N VAL A 127 -19.12 9.34 -17.55
CA VAL A 127 -17.98 10.10 -17.06
C VAL A 127 -16.84 9.96 -18.06
N VAL A 128 -16.07 11.02 -18.27
CA VAL A 128 -14.85 10.95 -19.10
C VAL A 128 -13.91 9.93 -18.49
N ALA A 129 -13.53 8.92 -19.28
CA ALA A 129 -12.59 7.89 -18.88
C ALA A 129 -11.15 8.31 -19.17
N ALA A 130 -10.20 7.81 -18.40
CA ALA A 130 -8.78 7.97 -18.64
C ALA A 130 -8.06 6.64 -18.49
N THR A 131 -7.04 6.42 -19.34
CA THR A 131 -6.15 5.25 -19.25
C THR A 131 -4.72 5.72 -19.36
N PHE A 132 -3.84 5.12 -18.56
CA PHE A 132 -2.42 5.40 -18.53
C PHE A 132 -1.65 4.07 -18.63
N SER A 133 -0.65 4.03 -19.52
CA SER A 133 0.27 2.91 -19.64
C SER A 133 1.66 3.32 -19.21
N LEU A 134 2.26 2.55 -18.34
CA LEU A 134 3.55 2.79 -17.71
C LEU A 134 4.53 1.68 -18.05
N ARG A 135 5.77 2.04 -18.28
CA ARG A 135 6.88 1.08 -18.40
C ARG A 135 7.80 1.23 -17.20
N LEU A 136 8.03 0.13 -16.49
CA LEU A 136 8.88 0.12 -15.31
C LEU A 136 10.36 0.29 -15.66
N LYS A 137 11.05 1.05 -14.83
CA LYS A 137 12.52 1.15 -14.79
C LYS A 137 13.05 0.26 -13.67
N GLY A 138 13.39 -0.97 -14.03
CA GLY A 138 13.83 -1.98 -13.06
C GLY A 138 12.68 -2.80 -12.45
N LYS A 139 13.00 -3.55 -11.42
CA LYS A 139 12.03 -4.42 -10.73
C LYS A 139 11.28 -3.65 -9.65
N PRO A 140 9.98 -3.93 -9.45
CA PRO A 140 9.26 -3.42 -8.29
C PRO A 140 9.91 -3.90 -6.98
N VAL A 141 10.01 -2.99 -6.01
CA VAL A 141 10.52 -3.28 -4.66
C VAL A 141 9.34 -3.46 -3.73
N SER A 142 9.26 -4.60 -3.05
CA SER A 142 8.25 -4.81 -2.01
C SER A 142 8.53 -3.94 -0.79
N TYR A 143 7.47 -3.44 -0.16
CA TYR A 143 7.57 -2.73 1.11
C TYR A 143 6.40 -3.08 2.02
N VAL A 144 6.58 -2.80 3.30
CA VAL A 144 5.52 -2.88 4.31
C VAL A 144 5.46 -1.53 5.01
N VAL A 145 4.26 -0.99 5.17
CA VAL A 145 4.07 0.24 5.94
C VAL A 145 4.45 -0.05 7.39
N PRO A 146 5.34 0.72 8.01
CA PRO A 146 5.69 0.54 9.41
C PRO A 146 4.45 0.59 10.30
N LEU A 147 4.42 -0.25 11.35
CA LEU A 147 3.36 -0.21 12.34
C LEU A 147 3.39 1.13 13.08
N ALA A 148 2.26 1.81 13.10
CA ALA A 148 2.11 3.09 13.79
C ALA A 148 0.76 3.17 14.49
N PHE A 149 0.73 3.81 15.67
CA PHE A 149 -0.53 4.14 16.33
C PHE A 149 -1.21 5.31 15.60
N MET A 150 -2.45 5.09 15.18
CA MET A 150 -3.34 6.14 14.65
C MET A 150 -4.14 6.80 15.76
N LYS A 151 -4.49 6.03 16.79
CA LYS A 151 -5.17 6.50 17.99
C LYS A 151 -4.49 5.89 19.21
N ASN A 152 -4.04 6.75 20.11
CA ASN A 152 -3.57 6.37 21.44
C ASN A 152 -4.74 6.42 22.44
N PRO A 153 -4.62 5.76 23.60
CA PRO A 153 -5.55 5.97 24.70
C PRO A 153 -5.63 7.46 25.06
N GLU A 154 -6.77 7.89 25.57
CA GLU A 154 -6.90 9.26 26.06
C GLU A 154 -5.87 9.55 27.16
N LYS A 155 -5.27 10.75 27.15
CA LYS A 155 -4.24 11.14 28.13
C LYS A 155 -4.76 11.13 29.57
N THR A 156 -6.04 11.41 29.75
CA THR A 156 -6.72 11.40 31.05
C THR A 156 -8.14 10.93 30.85
N LEU A 157 -8.51 9.87 31.55
CA LEU A 157 -9.85 9.32 31.58
C LEU A 157 -10.36 9.32 33.01
N THR A 158 -11.51 9.97 33.24
CA THR A 158 -12.17 9.96 34.55
C THR A 158 -13.38 9.04 34.47
N VAL A 159 -13.43 8.04 35.36
CA VAL A 159 -14.50 7.05 35.43
C VAL A 159 -15.01 6.99 36.87
N ASN A 160 -16.34 6.99 37.04
CA ASN A 160 -16.96 6.82 38.36
C ASN A 160 -16.79 5.38 38.86
N THR A 161 -16.67 5.24 40.18
CA THR A 161 -16.68 3.90 40.83
C THR A 161 -17.92 3.12 40.42
N GLY A 162 -17.75 1.87 40.04
CA GLY A 162 -18.82 0.99 39.58
C GLY A 162 -19.11 1.06 38.08
N ALA A 163 -18.64 2.08 37.37
CA ALA A 163 -18.84 2.21 35.92
C ALA A 163 -17.88 1.35 35.10
N LEU A 164 -18.10 1.30 33.80
CA LEU A 164 -17.24 0.62 32.84
C LEU A 164 -16.02 1.48 32.55
N LEU A 165 -14.83 0.95 32.81
CA LEU A 165 -13.56 1.53 32.36
C LEU A 165 -13.23 0.96 30.99
N THR A 166 -13.21 1.79 29.96
CA THR A 166 -12.87 1.38 28.59
C THR A 166 -11.90 2.35 27.94
N MET A 167 -10.93 1.81 27.22
CA MET A 167 -9.93 2.58 26.44
C MET A 167 -9.69 1.83 25.13
N SER A 168 -9.40 2.54 24.08
CA SER A 168 -9.12 1.94 22.76
C SER A 168 -7.91 2.54 22.10
N VAL A 169 -7.25 1.70 21.31
CA VAL A 169 -6.16 2.11 20.40
C VAL A 169 -6.55 1.72 18.97
N SER A 170 -5.99 2.39 18.00
CA SER A 170 -6.01 1.92 16.62
C SER A 170 -4.61 2.04 16.03
N VAL A 171 -4.27 1.10 15.16
CA VAL A 171 -2.96 1.03 14.50
C VAL A 171 -3.14 0.95 12.99
N ASN A 172 -2.12 1.38 12.28
CA ASN A 172 -2.01 1.24 10.83
C ASN A 172 -0.61 0.71 10.48
N GLY A 173 -0.50 0.03 9.34
CA GLY A 173 0.77 -0.56 8.91
C GLY A 173 1.10 -1.88 9.63
N GLY A 174 2.34 -2.31 9.53
CA GLY A 174 2.75 -3.63 10.02
C GLY A 174 2.15 -4.79 9.22
N THR A 175 2.09 -5.95 9.83
CA THR A 175 1.53 -7.16 9.22
C THR A 175 0.46 -7.77 10.12
N PRO A 176 -0.84 -7.72 9.76
CA PRO A 176 -1.89 -8.39 10.51
C PRO A 176 -1.70 -9.92 10.54
N PRO A 177 -2.26 -10.63 11.55
CA PRO A 177 -3.07 -10.11 12.65
C PRO A 177 -2.24 -9.44 13.74
N TYR A 178 -2.73 -8.31 14.27
CA TYR A 178 -2.08 -7.60 15.36
C TYR A 178 -2.33 -8.31 16.69
N LYS A 179 -1.32 -8.25 17.57
CA LYS A 179 -1.41 -8.73 18.94
C LYS A 179 -1.29 -7.53 19.88
N TYR A 180 -2.21 -7.42 20.80
CA TYR A 180 -2.26 -6.31 21.75
C TYR A 180 -1.90 -6.80 23.14
N ALA A 181 -1.17 -6.00 23.90
CA ALA A 181 -0.85 -6.25 25.29
C ALA A 181 -1.00 -4.95 26.09
N TRP A 182 -1.99 -4.93 26.98
CA TRP A 182 -2.22 -3.80 27.88
C TRP A 182 -1.40 -3.93 29.16
N LYS A 183 -0.87 -2.79 29.61
CA LYS A 183 -0.14 -2.69 30.86
C LYS A 183 -0.73 -1.58 31.72
N LYS A 184 -0.76 -1.80 33.03
CA LYS A 184 -1.09 -0.81 34.03
C LYS A 184 0.15 -0.56 34.91
N ASP A 185 0.58 0.67 35.02
CA ASP A 185 1.79 1.05 35.79
C ASP A 185 3.02 0.20 35.43
N GLY A 186 3.14 -0.15 34.13
CA GLY A 186 4.22 -0.98 33.60
C GLY A 186 4.01 -2.49 33.73
N GLN A 187 3.02 -2.96 34.51
CA GLN A 187 2.73 -4.38 34.69
C GLN A 187 1.68 -4.86 33.69
N PRO A 188 1.84 -6.06 33.08
CA PRO A 188 0.86 -6.64 32.17
C PRO A 188 -0.50 -6.82 32.84
N VAL A 189 -1.59 -6.54 32.11
CA VAL A 189 -2.95 -6.86 32.53
C VAL A 189 -3.42 -8.08 31.75
N GLU A 190 -3.57 -9.19 32.45
CA GLU A 190 -3.97 -10.46 31.82
C GLU A 190 -5.36 -10.38 31.19
N GLY A 191 -5.57 -11.15 30.11
CA GLY A 191 -6.85 -11.23 29.42
C GLY A 191 -7.20 -10.04 28.52
N GLN A 192 -6.40 -8.97 28.52
CA GLN A 192 -6.62 -7.79 27.67
C GLN A 192 -5.73 -7.85 26.42
N THR A 193 -6.21 -8.59 25.41
CA THR A 193 -5.46 -8.93 24.19
C THR A 193 -6.04 -8.33 22.90
N THR A 194 -6.99 -7.40 23.05
CA THR A 194 -7.65 -6.73 21.91
C THR A 194 -7.24 -5.24 21.84
N ASP A 195 -7.61 -4.58 20.77
CA ASP A 195 -7.44 -3.12 20.59
C ASP A 195 -8.20 -2.27 21.61
N THR A 196 -9.10 -2.90 22.34
CA THR A 196 -9.94 -2.26 23.37
C THR A 196 -9.69 -2.91 24.71
N PHE A 197 -9.24 -2.11 25.67
CA PHE A 197 -9.25 -2.47 27.08
C PHE A 197 -10.63 -2.27 27.65
N SER A 198 -11.15 -3.22 28.42
CA SER A 198 -12.46 -3.11 29.05
C SER A 198 -12.45 -3.76 30.44
N LYS A 199 -12.88 -3.02 31.46
CA LYS A 199 -13.05 -3.52 32.82
C LYS A 199 -14.37 -3.01 33.39
N ALA A 200 -15.29 -3.90 33.70
CA ALA A 200 -16.52 -3.57 34.40
C ALA A 200 -16.24 -3.25 35.87
N ASN A 201 -17.14 -2.47 36.49
CA ASN A 201 -17.12 -2.15 37.91
C ASN A 201 -15.79 -1.55 38.39
N ALA A 202 -15.36 -0.43 37.76
CA ALA A 202 -14.13 0.27 38.09
C ALA A 202 -14.05 0.63 39.57
N GLN A 203 -12.90 0.42 40.19
CA GLN A 203 -12.64 0.68 41.60
C GLN A 203 -11.50 1.70 41.77
N SER A 204 -11.35 2.24 42.97
CA SER A 204 -10.24 3.17 43.26
C SER A 204 -8.86 2.57 43.02
N GLY A 205 -8.70 1.25 43.16
CA GLY A 205 -7.48 0.51 42.84
C GLY A 205 -7.15 0.41 41.34
N ASP A 206 -8.08 0.80 40.47
CA ASP A 206 -7.86 0.80 39.00
C ASP A 206 -7.21 2.09 38.51
N LYS A 207 -7.02 3.08 39.39
CA LYS A 207 -6.20 4.26 39.04
C LYS A 207 -4.79 3.82 38.65
N GLY A 208 -4.23 4.44 37.64
CA GLY A 208 -2.88 4.15 37.16
C GLY A 208 -2.65 4.59 35.72
N ALA A 209 -1.43 4.44 35.26
CA ALA A 209 -1.03 4.71 33.88
C ALA A 209 -1.24 3.47 33.02
N TYR A 210 -2.12 3.56 32.03
CA TYR A 210 -2.38 2.48 31.10
C TYR A 210 -1.64 2.70 29.79
N THR A 211 -1.01 1.66 29.28
CA THR A 211 -0.31 1.65 28.00
C THR A 211 -0.69 0.40 27.20
N CYS A 212 -0.69 0.50 25.88
CA CYS A 212 -0.90 -0.63 24.99
C CYS A 212 0.35 -0.83 24.12
N MET A 213 0.79 -2.08 24.02
CA MET A 213 1.79 -2.53 23.06
C MET A 213 1.09 -3.33 21.96
N VAL A 214 1.59 -3.22 20.74
CA VAL A 214 1.09 -3.94 19.57
C VAL A 214 2.25 -4.58 18.83
#